data_5c38019ebfe64cb430c45e0d1a24339e
#
_entry.id   5c38019ebfe64cb430c45e0d1a24339e
#
_cell.length_a   1.000
_cell.length_b   1.000
_cell.length_c   1.000
_cell.angle_alpha   90.00
_cell.angle_beta   90.00
_cell.angle_gamma   90.00
#
_symmetry.space_group_name_H-M   'P 1'
#
loop_
_entity.id
_entity.type
_entity.pdbx_description
1 polymer ?
#
loop_
_entity_poly.entity_id
_entity_poly.type
_entity_poly.pdbx_seq_one_letter_code
_entity_poly.pdbx_strand_id
1 'polypeptide(L)'
;LDELPFDYERKCVSVLLSVPEKENYIITKGDVDSVYSRCQYVQHKGQTLKIDTADSGGIHAIVDEMTEDGMKVLAVAYKPVSSQSRLQMEDEAELILLGYVVFFDAPKSSAASALQKLEQLHVQVKVLTGDQKSVTLSICRRLGIETEHILTGEEMEELSEDEQLLAVEKTTVFSQLSPGQKSQIIRMLRENGHAVGFLGDGMNDLAAMTAADVGISVDTATQAAKESADVILLKKDLNVLEQGILEGRKAFANMLKYIRITASSNFGNIFSIVLASAFLPFLPMTALQLLLLNLLYDILCMTLPWDRVDADVYEKPSEWSGKTLGRFMRFFGPLSSLFDLATFAFLYFILCPALLGDNFTELSSAMQSQFAILFHTGWFLESMWTQVLILHLLRTKQLSILRSRASGVVWLVTSAGLLILTAIVYTPAAHLLGLAPLPLWYFGFLAVTILAYMLLVTAAKRW
;
A
#
# COMPACT_ATOMS: atom_id res chain seq x y z
N LEU A 1 -25.14 9.22 44.75
CA LEU A 1 -26.42 8.63 45.15
C LEU A 1 -27.16 8.02 43.97
N ASP A 2 -27.28 8.74 42.86
CA ASP A 2 -28.00 8.33 41.67
C ASP A 2 -27.46 9.06 40.42
N GLU A 3 -27.75 8.57 39.22
CA GLU A 3 -27.34 9.18 37.96
C GLU A 3 -28.41 9.03 36.88
N LEU A 4 -28.55 10.04 36.03
CA LEU A 4 -29.21 9.96 34.73
C LEU A 4 -28.14 9.90 33.65
N PRO A 5 -27.95 8.74 32.97
CA PRO A 5 -26.93 8.57 31.97
C PRO A 5 -27.16 9.49 30.76
N PHE A 6 -26.14 9.64 29.94
CA PHE A 6 -26.23 10.44 28.71
C PHE A 6 -27.32 9.93 27.79
N ASP A 7 -28.09 10.84 27.26
CA ASP A 7 -29.13 10.58 26.29
C ASP A 7 -28.96 11.53 25.08
N TYR A 8 -29.13 11.01 23.88
CA TYR A 8 -29.01 11.79 22.65
C TYR A 8 -30.09 12.86 22.44
N GLU A 9 -31.28 12.66 22.98
CA GLU A 9 -32.35 13.68 22.93
C GLU A 9 -32.08 14.79 23.91
N ARG A 10 -31.67 14.45 25.14
CA ARG A 10 -31.36 15.40 26.19
C ARG A 10 -29.99 16.05 26.02
N LYS A 11 -29.04 15.40 25.38
CA LYS A 11 -27.64 15.81 25.15
C LYS A 11 -26.90 16.20 26.45
N CYS A 12 -27.29 15.62 27.56
CA CYS A 12 -26.68 15.87 28.86
C CYS A 12 -26.66 14.61 29.74
N VAL A 13 -25.84 14.67 30.80
CA VAL A 13 -25.75 13.69 31.87
C VAL A 13 -25.86 14.39 33.21
N SER A 14 -26.61 13.82 34.16
CA SER A 14 -26.78 14.36 35.48
C SER A 14 -26.43 13.35 36.56
N VAL A 15 -25.79 13.83 37.64
CA VAL A 15 -25.42 13.01 38.79
C VAL A 15 -25.91 13.67 40.09
N LEU A 16 -26.43 12.87 40.99
CA LEU A 16 -26.83 13.29 42.32
C LEU A 16 -25.72 12.96 43.31
N LEU A 17 -25.09 13.97 43.85
CA LEU A 17 -24.01 13.84 44.80
C LEU A 17 -24.46 14.17 46.21
N SER A 18 -24.04 13.37 47.20
CA SER A 18 -24.16 13.66 48.60
C SER A 18 -22.84 14.22 49.12
N VAL A 19 -22.92 15.37 49.79
CA VAL A 19 -21.76 15.99 50.45
C VAL A 19 -21.96 15.87 51.96
N PRO A 20 -21.05 15.24 52.72
CA PRO A 20 -21.15 15.13 54.16
C PRO A 20 -21.31 16.54 54.80
N GLU A 21 -22.26 16.68 55.72
CA GLU A 21 -22.55 17.94 56.45
C GLU A 21 -23.04 19.11 55.58
N LYS A 22 -23.42 18.85 54.30
CA LYS A 22 -23.99 19.85 53.39
C LYS A 22 -25.21 19.28 52.68
N GLU A 23 -25.89 20.17 51.93
CA GLU A 23 -27.00 19.77 51.02
C GLU A 23 -26.48 18.87 49.91
N ASN A 24 -27.34 18.02 49.36
CA ASN A 24 -27.07 17.22 48.18
C ASN A 24 -27.06 18.13 46.93
N TYR A 25 -26.33 17.77 45.91
CA TYR A 25 -26.23 18.54 44.69
C TYR A 25 -26.54 17.65 43.45
N ILE A 26 -27.35 18.17 42.58
CA ILE A 26 -27.44 17.68 41.21
C ILE A 26 -26.39 18.43 40.40
N ILE A 27 -25.55 17.72 39.71
CA ILE A 27 -24.59 18.28 38.72
C ILE A 27 -24.95 17.75 37.34
N THR A 28 -25.23 18.69 36.43
CA THR A 28 -25.57 18.38 35.03
C THR A 28 -24.49 18.95 34.12
N LYS A 29 -23.98 18.11 33.20
CA LYS A 29 -23.07 18.53 32.17
C LYS A 29 -23.55 18.06 30.81
N GLY A 30 -23.31 18.84 29.76
CA GLY A 30 -23.74 18.47 28.41
C GLY A 30 -23.53 19.56 27.38
N ASP A 31 -24.26 19.42 26.29
CA ASP A 31 -24.32 20.40 25.23
C ASP A 31 -24.75 21.77 25.76
N VAL A 32 -24.13 22.84 25.27
CA VAL A 32 -24.30 24.19 25.79
C VAL A 32 -25.75 24.61 25.77
N ASP A 33 -26.43 24.50 24.62
CA ASP A 33 -27.82 24.93 24.47
C ASP A 33 -28.78 24.10 25.33
N SER A 34 -28.53 22.78 25.36
CA SER A 34 -29.33 21.85 26.14
C SER A 34 -29.26 22.08 27.63
N VAL A 35 -28.08 22.37 28.20
CA VAL A 35 -27.90 22.67 29.61
C VAL A 35 -28.36 24.09 29.92
N TYR A 36 -28.05 25.06 29.06
CA TYR A 36 -28.43 26.46 29.25
C TYR A 36 -29.96 26.63 29.29
N SER A 37 -30.71 25.96 28.45
CA SER A 37 -32.19 26.02 28.43
C SER A 37 -32.83 25.51 29.73
N ARG A 38 -32.11 24.73 30.56
CA ARG A 38 -32.53 24.22 31.86
C ARG A 38 -32.09 25.11 33.04
N CYS A 39 -31.24 26.12 32.74
CA CYS A 39 -30.74 27.05 33.76
C CYS A 39 -31.67 28.26 33.94
N GLN A 40 -31.93 28.65 35.18
CA GLN A 40 -32.56 29.91 35.50
C GLN A 40 -31.59 30.90 36.13
N TYR A 41 -30.48 30.42 36.62
CA TYR A 41 -29.47 31.20 37.31
C TYR A 41 -28.08 30.95 36.76
N VAL A 42 -27.20 31.95 36.98
CA VAL A 42 -25.77 31.84 36.65
C VAL A 42 -24.96 32.21 37.90
N GLN A 43 -23.90 31.50 38.16
CA GLN A 43 -22.96 31.83 39.23
C GLN A 43 -21.86 32.74 38.66
N HIS A 44 -21.81 33.98 39.15
CA HIS A 44 -20.78 34.94 38.77
C HIS A 44 -20.10 35.51 40.03
N LYS A 45 -18.77 35.35 40.12
CA LYS A 45 -17.94 35.83 41.24
C LYS A 45 -18.49 35.44 42.62
N GLY A 46 -19.00 34.25 42.78
CA GLY A 46 -19.53 33.69 44.01
C GLY A 46 -20.97 34.10 44.33
N GLN A 47 -21.64 34.86 43.48
CA GLN A 47 -23.06 35.25 43.63
C GLN A 47 -23.91 34.53 42.58
N THR A 48 -25.09 34.08 42.99
CA THR A 48 -26.08 33.49 42.10
C THR A 48 -27.00 34.59 41.57
N LEU A 49 -26.97 34.84 40.28
CA LEU A 49 -27.77 35.85 39.60
C LEU A 49 -28.80 35.17 38.70
N LYS A 50 -29.98 35.75 38.55
CA LYS A 50 -30.98 35.27 37.61
C LYS A 50 -30.53 35.58 36.19
N ILE A 51 -30.63 34.60 35.30
CA ILE A 51 -30.32 34.81 33.89
C ILE A 51 -31.39 35.70 33.31
N ASP A 52 -31.01 36.90 32.87
CA ASP A 52 -31.88 37.79 32.16
C ASP A 52 -31.65 37.65 30.66
N THR A 53 -32.69 37.75 29.82
CA THR A 53 -32.64 37.58 28.36
C THR A 53 -31.65 38.56 27.70
N ALA A 54 -31.27 39.66 28.36
CA ALA A 54 -30.28 40.61 27.88
C ALA A 54 -28.82 40.10 27.99
N ASP A 55 -28.51 39.21 28.95
CA ASP A 55 -27.16 38.68 29.18
C ASP A 55 -26.85 37.40 28.37
N SER A 56 -27.86 36.76 27.77
CA SER A 56 -27.69 35.54 26.98
C SER A 56 -26.77 35.75 25.79
N GLY A 57 -26.79 36.93 25.16
CA GLY A 57 -25.94 37.24 24.00
C GLY A 57 -24.46 37.24 24.30
N GLY A 58 -24.03 37.67 25.49
CA GLY A 58 -22.63 37.68 25.88
C GLY A 58 -22.06 36.29 26.21
N ILE A 59 -22.91 35.42 26.76
CA ILE A 59 -22.53 34.04 27.11
C ILE A 59 -22.38 33.18 25.83
N HIS A 60 -23.34 33.28 24.91
CA HIS A 60 -23.28 32.56 23.60
C HIS A 60 -22.10 33.07 22.77
N ALA A 61 -21.83 34.38 22.71
CA ALA A 61 -20.72 34.90 21.93
C ALA A 61 -19.35 34.34 22.40
N ILE A 62 -19.14 34.10 23.69
CA ILE A 62 -17.92 33.48 24.22
C ILE A 62 -17.84 32.01 23.78
N VAL A 63 -18.97 31.27 23.77
CA VAL A 63 -19.02 29.89 23.35
C VAL A 63 -18.79 29.78 21.84
N ASP A 64 -19.37 30.70 21.08
CA ASP A 64 -19.20 30.76 19.61
C ASP A 64 -17.73 31.04 19.24
N GLU A 65 -17.08 32.02 19.93
CA GLU A 65 -15.65 32.29 19.74
C GLU A 65 -14.78 31.07 20.07
N MET A 66 -15.05 30.35 21.16
CA MET A 66 -14.32 29.12 21.51
C MET A 66 -14.56 28.00 20.49
N THR A 67 -15.79 27.89 19.97
CA THR A 67 -16.15 26.87 18.97
C THR A 67 -15.55 27.20 17.60
N GLU A 68 -15.48 28.47 17.20
CA GLU A 68 -14.79 28.93 16.00
C GLU A 68 -13.30 28.65 16.09
N ASP A 69 -12.70 28.70 17.27
CA ASP A 69 -11.31 28.29 17.52
C ASP A 69 -11.11 26.76 17.50
N GLY A 70 -12.16 26.00 17.28
CA GLY A 70 -12.11 24.52 17.16
C GLY A 70 -12.13 23.80 18.51
N MET A 71 -12.60 24.45 19.56
CA MET A 71 -12.72 23.85 20.87
C MET A 71 -14.10 23.19 21.04
N LYS A 72 -14.16 22.05 21.71
CA LYS A 72 -15.42 21.44 22.16
C LYS A 72 -15.79 22.00 23.51
N VAL A 73 -16.93 22.67 23.59
CA VAL A 73 -17.41 23.32 24.81
C VAL A 73 -18.56 22.52 25.40
N LEU A 74 -18.48 22.20 26.69
CA LEU A 74 -19.59 21.61 27.45
C LEU A 74 -19.98 22.58 28.57
N ALA A 75 -21.28 22.79 28.76
CA ALA A 75 -21.80 23.52 29.90
C ALA A 75 -21.87 22.61 31.12
N VAL A 76 -21.62 23.20 32.27
CA VAL A 76 -21.76 22.57 33.60
C VAL A 76 -22.69 23.43 34.46
N ALA A 77 -23.75 22.83 34.97
CA ALA A 77 -24.69 23.45 35.85
C ALA A 77 -24.90 22.60 37.12
N TYR A 78 -25.39 23.21 38.16
CA TYR A 78 -25.71 22.51 39.40
C TYR A 78 -27.00 23.03 40.03
N LYS A 79 -27.58 22.24 40.95
CA LYS A 79 -28.73 22.62 41.75
C LYS A 79 -28.58 22.00 43.15
N PRO A 80 -28.68 22.82 44.26
CA PRO A 80 -28.76 22.26 45.60
C PRO A 80 -30.14 21.65 45.81
N VAL A 81 -30.18 20.45 46.45
CA VAL A 81 -31.42 19.72 46.71
C VAL A 81 -31.38 19.16 48.13
N SER A 82 -32.51 19.28 48.84
CA SER A 82 -32.62 18.81 50.22
C SER A 82 -33.11 17.35 50.23
N SER A 83 -32.32 16.45 50.80
CA SER A 83 -32.73 15.07 51.15
C SER A 83 -33.22 14.17 50.02
N GLN A 84 -32.88 14.49 48.76
CA GLN A 84 -33.25 13.66 47.59
C GLN A 84 -32.30 12.45 47.48
N SER A 85 -32.87 11.26 47.20
CA SER A 85 -32.11 10.00 47.06
C SER A 85 -32.18 9.40 45.65
N ARG A 86 -33.07 9.90 44.80
CA ARG A 86 -33.24 9.48 43.41
C ARG A 86 -33.34 10.71 42.50
N LEU A 87 -32.85 10.56 41.28
CA LEU A 87 -32.84 11.58 40.25
C LEU A 87 -33.90 11.24 39.16
N GLN A 88 -34.74 12.24 38.82
CA GLN A 88 -35.70 12.15 37.71
C GLN A 88 -35.40 13.21 36.67
N MET A 89 -35.93 13.04 35.44
CA MET A 89 -35.68 14.00 34.35
C MET A 89 -36.23 15.42 34.67
N GLU A 90 -37.29 15.49 35.41
CA GLU A 90 -37.93 16.74 35.86
C GLU A 90 -37.03 17.53 36.81
N ASP A 91 -36.09 16.88 37.50
CA ASP A 91 -35.15 17.54 38.40
C ASP A 91 -34.08 18.36 37.65
N GLU A 92 -33.90 18.11 36.36
CA GLU A 92 -32.99 18.86 35.47
C GLU A 92 -33.56 20.24 35.08
N ALA A 93 -34.30 20.90 35.94
CA ALA A 93 -34.85 22.22 35.72
C ALA A 93 -34.38 23.18 36.84
N GLU A 94 -34.45 24.47 36.55
CA GLU A 94 -34.03 25.54 37.48
C GLU A 94 -32.59 25.40 37.94
N LEU A 95 -31.70 24.98 37.04
CA LEU A 95 -30.28 24.82 37.33
C LEU A 95 -29.57 26.16 37.43
N ILE A 96 -28.43 26.16 38.12
CA ILE A 96 -27.49 27.28 38.20
C ILE A 96 -26.30 26.97 37.28
N LEU A 97 -26.13 27.76 36.22
CA LEU A 97 -24.97 27.60 35.32
C LEU A 97 -23.70 27.96 36.11
N LEU A 98 -22.79 26.99 36.22
CA LEU A 98 -21.50 27.15 36.89
C LEU A 98 -20.43 27.71 35.95
N GLY A 99 -20.46 27.27 34.69
CA GLY A 99 -19.49 27.65 33.66
C GLY A 99 -19.36 26.59 32.56
N TYR A 100 -18.25 26.66 31.86
CA TYR A 100 -17.96 25.82 30.73
C TYR A 100 -16.67 24.99 30.94
N VAL A 101 -16.67 23.79 30.46
CA VAL A 101 -15.48 22.95 30.33
C VAL A 101 -15.13 22.89 28.87
N VAL A 102 -13.94 23.34 28.56
CA VAL A 102 -13.47 23.44 27.17
C VAL A 102 -12.44 22.35 26.91
N PHE A 103 -12.67 21.57 25.89
CA PHE A 103 -11.76 20.52 25.42
C PHE A 103 -11.14 20.94 24.11
N PHE A 104 -9.84 20.86 24.06
CA PHE A 104 -9.07 21.10 22.86
C PHE A 104 -8.43 19.78 22.42
N ASP A 105 -8.89 19.25 21.29
CA ASP A 105 -8.29 18.06 20.67
C ASP A 105 -7.15 18.49 19.75
N ALA A 106 -5.98 18.69 20.34
CA ALA A 106 -4.81 19.13 19.59
C ALA A 106 -4.32 18.02 18.66
N PRO A 107 -4.15 18.31 17.36
CA PRO A 107 -3.51 17.36 16.47
C PRO A 107 -2.08 17.05 16.95
N LYS A 108 -1.63 15.82 16.73
CA LYS A 108 -0.26 15.44 17.07
C LYS A 108 0.75 16.31 16.33
N SER A 109 1.82 16.72 17.01
CA SER A 109 2.88 17.56 16.43
C SER A 109 3.57 16.92 15.20
N SER A 110 3.58 15.58 15.12
CA SER A 110 4.13 14.82 13.98
C SER A 110 3.21 14.81 12.76
N ALA A 111 1.92 15.17 12.89
CA ALA A 111 0.94 15.00 11.83
C ALA A 111 1.22 15.93 10.64
N ALA A 112 1.52 17.21 10.88
CA ALA A 112 1.81 18.18 9.81
C ALA A 112 3.02 17.74 8.95
N SER A 113 4.10 17.29 9.59
CA SER A 113 5.29 16.81 8.86
C SER A 113 5.02 15.52 8.08
N ALA A 114 4.18 14.63 8.61
CA ALA A 114 3.81 13.40 7.92
C ALA A 114 2.93 13.69 6.69
N LEU A 115 2.01 14.66 6.77
CA LEU A 115 1.19 15.11 5.64
C LEU A 115 2.04 15.66 4.51
N GLN A 116 3.04 16.51 4.81
CA GLN A 116 3.98 17.01 3.80
C GLN A 116 4.77 15.89 3.12
N LYS A 117 5.19 14.86 3.86
CA LYS A 117 5.88 13.71 3.26
C LYS A 117 4.96 12.88 2.37
N LEU A 118 3.68 12.70 2.76
CA LEU A 118 2.69 12.03 1.91
C LEU A 118 2.48 12.80 0.59
N GLU A 119 2.40 14.10 0.64
CA GLU A 119 2.33 14.96 -0.55
C GLU A 119 3.56 14.80 -1.45
N GLN A 120 4.77 14.79 -0.88
CA GLN A 120 6.02 14.52 -1.63
C GLN A 120 6.01 13.14 -2.30
N LEU A 121 5.30 12.17 -1.73
CA LEU A 121 5.07 10.86 -2.31
C LEU A 121 3.92 10.84 -3.34
N HIS A 122 3.35 11.98 -3.70
CA HIS A 122 2.19 12.11 -4.58
C HIS A 122 0.97 11.33 -4.05
N VAL A 123 0.77 11.38 -2.73
CA VAL A 123 -0.44 10.87 -2.06
C VAL A 123 -1.28 12.08 -1.68
N GLN A 124 -2.42 12.22 -2.32
CA GLN A 124 -3.40 13.25 -1.99
C GLN A 124 -4.14 12.83 -0.71
N VAL A 125 -4.16 13.71 0.28
CA VAL A 125 -4.86 13.48 1.54
C VAL A 125 -6.18 14.24 1.53
N LYS A 126 -7.28 13.54 1.84
CA LYS A 126 -8.61 14.14 2.01
C LYS A 126 -9.10 13.87 3.42
N VAL A 127 -9.78 14.83 4.02
CA VAL A 127 -10.33 14.74 5.37
C VAL A 127 -11.84 14.52 5.29
N LEU A 128 -12.32 13.40 5.85
CA LEU A 128 -13.73 13.04 5.91
C LEU A 128 -14.15 12.90 7.38
N THR A 129 -14.90 13.86 7.90
CA THR A 129 -15.31 13.88 9.32
C THR A 129 -16.81 14.15 9.50
N GLY A 130 -17.38 13.63 10.61
CA GLY A 130 -18.71 13.97 11.07
C GLY A 130 -18.75 15.25 11.93
N ASP A 131 -17.57 15.85 12.25
CA ASP A 131 -17.48 17.06 13.08
C ASP A 131 -18.01 18.29 12.34
N GLN A 132 -18.33 19.32 13.11
CA GLN A 132 -18.80 20.62 12.59
C GLN A 132 -17.74 21.30 11.72
N LYS A 133 -18.20 22.09 10.73
CA LYS A 133 -17.34 22.79 9.76
C LYS A 133 -16.30 23.68 10.42
N SER A 134 -16.68 24.45 11.47
CA SER A 134 -15.78 25.33 12.22
C SER A 134 -14.63 24.59 12.91
N VAL A 135 -14.95 23.49 13.61
CA VAL A 135 -13.97 22.64 14.30
C VAL A 135 -13.00 22.01 13.28
N THR A 136 -13.54 21.49 12.19
CA THR A 136 -12.76 20.87 11.12
C THR A 136 -11.79 21.87 10.48
N LEU A 137 -12.26 23.08 10.19
CA LEU A 137 -11.44 24.18 9.65
C LEU A 137 -10.27 24.54 10.56
N SER A 138 -10.53 24.68 11.87
CA SER A 138 -9.49 25.00 12.83
C SER A 138 -8.38 23.95 12.87
N ILE A 139 -8.75 22.66 12.87
CA ILE A 139 -7.80 21.53 12.85
C ILE A 139 -7.01 21.51 11.53
N CYS A 140 -7.68 21.65 10.38
CA CYS A 140 -7.04 21.63 9.08
C CYS A 140 -6.02 22.76 8.91
N ARG A 141 -6.35 23.98 9.33
CA ARG A 141 -5.41 25.13 9.29
C ARG A 141 -4.15 24.87 10.11
N ARG A 142 -4.27 24.28 11.30
CA ARG A 142 -3.13 23.92 12.17
C ARG A 142 -2.26 22.82 11.58
N LEU A 143 -2.84 21.92 10.78
CA LEU A 143 -2.14 20.86 10.07
C LEU A 143 -1.52 21.33 8.74
N GLY A 144 -1.83 22.55 8.29
CA GLY A 144 -1.41 23.08 7.00
C GLY A 144 -2.15 22.44 5.83
N ILE A 145 -3.34 21.88 6.06
CA ILE A 145 -4.21 21.35 5.01
C ILE A 145 -4.95 22.51 4.36
N GLU A 146 -4.97 22.53 3.02
CA GLU A 146 -5.68 23.52 2.23
C GLU A 146 -7.20 23.45 2.49
N THR A 147 -7.79 24.59 2.80
CA THR A 147 -9.19 24.71 3.22
C THR A 147 -10.03 25.57 2.26
N GLU A 148 -9.54 25.84 1.03
CA GLU A 148 -10.27 26.65 0.05
C GLU A 148 -11.54 25.94 -0.45
N HIS A 149 -11.52 24.63 -0.51
CA HIS A 149 -12.65 23.81 -0.96
C HIS A 149 -13.11 22.88 0.17
N ILE A 150 -14.17 23.25 0.86
CA ILE A 150 -14.84 22.45 1.89
C ILE A 150 -16.27 22.24 1.48
N LEU A 151 -16.74 20.96 1.60
CA LEU A 151 -18.14 20.60 1.44
C LEU A 151 -18.67 19.97 2.73
N THR A 152 -19.90 20.32 3.08
CA THR A 152 -20.64 19.61 4.12
C THR A 152 -21.43 18.46 3.51
N GLY A 153 -21.89 17.52 4.36
CA GLY A 153 -22.74 16.44 3.92
C GLY A 153 -24.05 16.93 3.26
N GLU A 154 -24.62 18.02 3.76
CA GLU A 154 -25.82 18.66 3.23
C GLU A 154 -25.56 19.31 1.86
N GLU A 155 -24.51 20.14 1.76
CA GLU A 155 -24.09 20.75 0.48
C GLU A 155 -23.82 19.69 -0.60
N MET A 156 -23.36 18.50 -0.20
CA MET A 156 -23.07 17.41 -1.14
C MET A 156 -24.36 16.73 -1.64
N GLU A 157 -25.39 16.61 -0.81
CA GLU A 157 -26.69 16.03 -1.21
C GLU A 157 -27.47 16.93 -2.17
N GLU A 158 -27.20 18.24 -2.19
CA GLU A 158 -27.81 19.18 -3.14
C GLU A 158 -27.24 19.06 -4.56
N LEU A 159 -26.06 18.41 -4.74
CA LEU A 159 -25.43 18.24 -6.04
C LEU A 159 -25.99 17.03 -6.78
N SER A 160 -26.07 17.10 -8.11
CA SER A 160 -26.32 15.94 -8.95
C SER A 160 -25.16 14.94 -8.91
N GLU A 161 -25.37 13.68 -9.29
CA GLU A 161 -24.35 12.62 -9.28
C GLU A 161 -23.08 13.02 -10.07
N ASP A 162 -23.24 13.63 -11.25
CA ASP A 162 -22.12 14.09 -12.07
C ASP A 162 -21.35 15.25 -11.39
N GLU A 163 -22.05 16.16 -10.73
CA GLU A 163 -21.44 17.24 -9.96
C GLU A 163 -20.74 16.72 -8.72
N GLN A 164 -21.29 15.71 -8.03
CA GLN A 164 -20.66 15.05 -6.89
C GLN A 164 -19.33 14.39 -7.31
N LEU A 165 -19.27 13.67 -8.44
CA LEU A 165 -18.05 13.07 -8.97
C LEU A 165 -16.94 14.12 -9.23
N LEU A 166 -17.32 15.29 -9.74
CA LEU A 166 -16.37 16.40 -9.95
C LEU A 166 -15.99 17.09 -8.64
N ALA A 167 -16.93 17.23 -7.71
CA ALA A 167 -16.71 17.88 -6.43
C ALA A 167 -15.76 17.06 -5.54
N VAL A 168 -15.92 15.72 -5.50
CA VAL A 168 -15.04 14.85 -4.69
C VAL A 168 -13.58 14.89 -5.18
N GLU A 169 -13.34 15.17 -6.44
CA GLU A 169 -12.00 15.33 -6.98
C GLU A 169 -11.33 16.59 -6.45
N LYS A 170 -12.03 17.71 -6.47
CA LYS A 170 -11.49 19.04 -6.13
C LYS A 170 -11.47 19.31 -4.63
N THR A 171 -12.40 18.74 -3.87
CA THR A 171 -12.56 19.00 -2.45
C THR A 171 -11.53 18.24 -1.61
N THR A 172 -10.86 18.95 -0.72
CA THR A 172 -9.88 18.37 0.21
C THR A 172 -10.52 18.00 1.55
N VAL A 173 -11.52 18.77 2.00
CA VAL A 173 -12.12 18.61 3.32
C VAL A 173 -13.62 18.44 3.23
N PHE A 174 -14.15 17.37 3.84
CA PHE A 174 -15.57 17.10 3.95
C PHE A 174 -15.95 17.04 5.43
N SER A 175 -16.94 17.82 5.84
CA SER A 175 -17.39 17.93 7.23
C SER A 175 -18.86 17.57 7.37
N GLN A 176 -19.29 17.32 8.61
CA GLN A 176 -20.69 16.97 8.95
C GLN A 176 -21.21 15.76 8.15
N LEU A 177 -20.32 14.80 7.84
CA LEU A 177 -20.66 13.62 7.07
C LEU A 177 -21.32 12.55 7.94
N SER A 178 -22.37 11.93 7.44
CA SER A 178 -22.86 10.64 7.91
C SER A 178 -21.92 9.49 7.50
N PRO A 179 -21.96 8.32 8.18
CA PRO A 179 -21.19 7.15 7.78
C PRO A 179 -21.46 6.67 6.35
N GLY A 180 -22.70 6.83 5.86
CA GLY A 180 -23.08 6.50 4.48
C GLY A 180 -22.40 7.41 3.46
N GLN A 181 -22.41 8.71 3.70
CA GLN A 181 -21.75 9.70 2.82
C GLN A 181 -20.25 9.50 2.75
N LYS A 182 -19.57 9.13 3.86
CA LYS A 182 -18.14 8.79 3.83
C LYS A 182 -17.87 7.65 2.84
N SER A 183 -18.65 6.57 2.90
CA SER A 183 -18.48 5.43 1.99
C SER A 183 -18.82 5.78 0.53
N GLN A 184 -19.78 6.69 0.29
CA GLN A 184 -20.14 7.18 -1.03
C GLN A 184 -18.97 7.98 -1.66
N ILE A 185 -18.38 8.91 -0.92
CA ILE A 185 -17.21 9.69 -1.38
C ILE A 185 -16.07 8.75 -1.80
N ILE A 186 -15.79 7.72 -1.01
CA ILE A 186 -14.74 6.76 -1.33
C ILE A 186 -15.03 6.00 -2.63
N ARG A 187 -16.28 5.55 -2.82
CA ARG A 187 -16.69 4.88 -4.07
C ARG A 187 -16.53 5.80 -5.27
N MET A 188 -16.93 7.06 -5.17
CA MET A 188 -16.78 8.05 -6.24
C MET A 188 -15.29 8.29 -6.58
N LEU A 189 -14.41 8.39 -5.60
CA LEU A 189 -12.97 8.51 -5.83
C LEU A 189 -12.40 7.28 -6.56
N ARG A 190 -12.89 6.07 -6.24
CA ARG A 190 -12.52 4.83 -6.94
C ARG A 190 -13.07 4.79 -8.36
N GLU A 191 -14.28 5.27 -8.59
CA GLU A 191 -14.90 5.40 -9.92
C GLU A 191 -14.11 6.39 -10.80
N ASN A 192 -13.56 7.45 -10.22
CA ASN A 192 -12.62 8.36 -10.87
C ASN A 192 -11.24 7.73 -11.18
N GLY A 193 -11.03 6.48 -10.79
CA GLY A 193 -9.81 5.71 -11.11
C GLY A 193 -8.69 5.81 -10.08
N HIS A 194 -8.96 6.35 -8.89
CA HIS A 194 -7.98 6.42 -7.80
C HIS A 194 -7.91 5.11 -6.99
N ALA A 195 -6.71 4.79 -6.52
CA ALA A 195 -6.52 3.81 -5.45
C ALA A 195 -6.70 4.53 -4.10
N VAL A 196 -7.69 4.12 -3.32
CA VAL A 196 -8.12 4.82 -2.11
C VAL A 196 -7.80 3.99 -0.87
N GLY A 197 -6.97 4.56 0.03
CA GLY A 197 -6.82 4.06 1.39
C GLY A 197 -7.67 4.89 2.35
N PHE A 198 -8.37 4.26 3.29
CA PHE A 198 -9.13 4.96 4.32
C PHE A 198 -8.62 4.60 5.71
N LEU A 199 -8.25 5.63 6.49
CA LEU A 199 -7.82 5.49 7.87
C LEU A 199 -8.97 5.86 8.82
N GLY A 200 -9.42 4.90 9.62
CA GLY A 200 -10.48 5.07 10.60
C GLY A 200 -10.21 4.31 11.90
N ASP A 201 -10.81 4.78 13.02
CA ASP A 201 -10.64 4.15 14.34
C ASP A 201 -11.98 3.86 15.07
N GLY A 202 -13.10 4.28 14.50
CA GLY A 202 -14.42 4.18 15.10
C GLY A 202 -15.39 3.26 14.37
N MET A 203 -16.51 2.99 15.04
CA MET A 203 -17.64 2.22 14.45
C MET A 203 -18.25 2.94 13.24
N ASN A 204 -18.23 4.27 13.23
CA ASN A 204 -18.79 5.11 12.16
C ASN A 204 -17.97 5.04 10.87
N ASP A 205 -16.77 4.46 10.91
CA ASP A 205 -15.83 4.40 9.79
C ASP A 205 -15.85 3.04 9.07
N LEU A 206 -16.56 2.03 9.61
CA LEU A 206 -16.57 0.66 9.07
C LEU A 206 -17.02 0.60 7.60
N ALA A 207 -18.10 1.30 7.26
CA ALA A 207 -18.61 1.33 5.90
C ALA A 207 -17.63 1.96 4.91
N ALA A 208 -16.95 3.01 5.35
CA ALA A 208 -15.92 3.71 4.58
C ALA A 208 -14.65 2.86 4.40
N MET A 209 -14.19 2.19 5.47
CA MET A 209 -13.05 1.26 5.41
C MET A 209 -13.31 0.11 4.43
N THR A 210 -14.50 -0.49 4.50
CA THR A 210 -14.89 -1.57 3.59
C THR A 210 -15.05 -1.11 2.12
N ALA A 211 -15.42 0.16 1.90
CA ALA A 211 -15.56 0.73 0.57
C ALA A 211 -14.21 1.09 -0.08
N ALA A 212 -13.16 1.28 0.70
CA ALA A 212 -11.82 1.62 0.23
C ALA A 212 -11.11 0.43 -0.43
N ASP A 213 -10.03 0.69 -1.20
CA ASP A 213 -9.15 -0.37 -1.69
C ASP A 213 -8.26 -0.92 -0.57
N VAL A 214 -7.94 -0.10 0.44
CA VAL A 214 -7.21 -0.49 1.65
C VAL A 214 -7.86 0.18 2.86
N GLY A 215 -8.51 -0.61 3.71
CA GLY A 215 -8.98 -0.17 5.02
C GLY A 215 -7.82 -0.17 6.03
N ILE A 216 -7.57 0.94 6.69
CA ILE A 216 -6.47 1.11 7.65
C ILE A 216 -7.05 1.48 9.01
N SER A 217 -6.57 0.84 10.07
CA SER A 217 -6.94 1.16 11.44
C SER A 217 -5.71 1.27 12.34
N VAL A 218 -5.93 1.60 13.60
CA VAL A 218 -4.87 1.71 14.62
C VAL A 218 -5.10 0.71 15.73
N ASP A 219 -4.04 0.32 16.44
CA ASP A 219 -4.13 -0.67 17.54
C ASP A 219 -5.08 -0.24 18.68
N THR A 220 -5.23 1.07 18.90
CA THR A 220 -6.15 1.64 19.88
C THR A 220 -7.60 1.77 19.42
N ALA A 221 -7.91 1.38 18.18
CA ALA A 221 -9.26 1.44 17.61
C ALA A 221 -10.23 0.43 18.23
N THR A 222 -11.52 0.60 17.94
CA THR A 222 -12.54 -0.38 18.33
C THR A 222 -12.26 -1.75 17.71
N GLN A 223 -12.70 -2.82 18.37
CA GLN A 223 -12.49 -4.18 17.87
C GLN A 223 -13.08 -4.37 16.47
N ALA A 224 -14.27 -3.84 16.22
CA ALA A 224 -14.92 -3.91 14.92
C ALA A 224 -14.12 -3.18 13.82
N ALA A 225 -13.53 -2.01 14.12
CA ALA A 225 -12.68 -1.30 13.17
C ALA A 225 -11.41 -2.10 12.84
N LYS A 226 -10.79 -2.74 13.83
CA LYS A 226 -9.63 -3.61 13.61
C LYS A 226 -9.95 -4.85 12.78
N GLU A 227 -11.11 -5.46 12.99
CA GLU A 227 -11.55 -6.63 12.22
C GLU A 227 -11.91 -6.30 10.76
N SER A 228 -12.32 -5.05 10.50
CA SER A 228 -12.66 -4.58 9.15
C SER A 228 -11.47 -3.98 8.39
N ALA A 229 -10.31 -3.81 9.05
CA ALA A 229 -9.14 -3.21 8.46
C ALA A 229 -8.26 -4.26 7.77
N ASP A 230 -7.72 -3.92 6.59
CA ASP A 230 -6.68 -4.70 5.92
C ASP A 230 -5.31 -4.50 6.58
N VAL A 231 -5.09 -3.33 7.16
CA VAL A 231 -3.82 -2.94 7.82
C VAL A 231 -4.10 -2.31 9.17
N ILE A 232 -3.37 -2.74 10.20
CA ILE A 232 -3.43 -2.15 11.54
C ILE A 232 -2.09 -1.50 11.88
N LEU A 233 -2.11 -0.18 12.10
CA LEU A 233 -0.94 0.56 12.55
C LEU A 233 -0.73 0.34 14.05
N LEU A 234 0.39 -0.24 14.44
CA LEU A 234 0.72 -0.51 15.85
C LEU A 234 1.01 0.77 16.65
N LYS A 235 1.22 1.88 15.97
CA LYS A 235 1.36 3.22 16.57
C LYS A 235 0.39 4.17 15.86
N LYS A 236 -0.37 4.94 16.62
CA LYS A 236 -1.24 6.00 16.08
C LYS A 236 -0.37 7.20 15.65
N ASP A 237 0.36 7.04 14.54
CA ASP A 237 1.24 8.06 13.96
C ASP A 237 1.25 7.95 12.43
N LEU A 238 0.99 9.06 11.75
CA LEU A 238 0.96 9.13 10.28
C LEU A 238 2.35 8.89 9.64
N ASN A 239 3.45 9.08 10.36
CA ASN A 239 4.79 8.70 9.84
C ASN A 239 4.91 7.19 9.63
N VAL A 240 4.20 6.36 10.42
CA VAL A 240 4.15 4.91 10.20
C VAL A 240 3.42 4.57 8.90
N LEU A 241 2.36 5.32 8.58
CA LEU A 241 1.64 5.18 7.32
C LEU A 241 2.53 5.57 6.13
N GLU A 242 3.26 6.68 6.21
CA GLU A 242 4.23 7.10 5.18
C GLU A 242 5.26 6.00 4.90
N GLN A 243 5.87 5.44 5.95
CA GLN A 243 6.79 4.32 5.82
C GLN A 243 6.14 3.07 5.22
N GLY A 244 4.90 2.76 5.62
CA GLY A 244 4.12 1.66 5.06
C GLY A 244 3.90 1.80 3.55
N ILE A 245 3.57 3.00 3.08
CA ILE A 245 3.42 3.30 1.65
C ILE A 245 4.74 3.10 0.89
N LEU A 246 5.85 3.60 1.44
CA LEU A 246 7.17 3.42 0.83
C LEU A 246 7.56 1.94 0.71
N GLU A 247 7.41 1.17 1.78
CA GLU A 247 7.73 -0.27 1.76
C GLU A 247 6.77 -1.05 0.84
N GLY A 248 5.47 -0.71 0.84
CA GLY A 248 4.51 -1.27 -0.10
C GLY A 248 4.89 -1.02 -1.57
N ARG A 249 5.30 0.20 -1.92
CA ARG A 249 5.78 0.53 -3.27
C ARG A 249 7.06 -0.21 -3.65
N LYS A 250 8.00 -0.39 -2.72
CA LYS A 250 9.20 -1.19 -2.95
C LYS A 250 8.86 -2.67 -3.17
N ALA A 251 7.97 -3.24 -2.36
CA ALA A 251 7.49 -4.61 -2.52
C ALA A 251 6.80 -4.81 -3.87
N PHE A 252 5.92 -3.88 -4.27
CA PHE A 252 5.25 -3.89 -5.56
C PHE A 252 6.24 -3.78 -6.73
N ALA A 253 7.24 -2.90 -6.62
CA ALA A 253 8.28 -2.77 -7.64
C ALA A 253 9.08 -4.06 -7.80
N ASN A 254 9.44 -4.74 -6.71
CA ASN A 254 10.14 -6.02 -6.75
C ASN A 254 9.27 -7.14 -7.33
N MET A 255 7.96 -7.17 -7.01
CA MET A 255 7.01 -8.07 -7.66
C MET A 255 6.93 -7.83 -9.17
N LEU A 256 6.87 -6.58 -9.62
CA LEU A 256 6.86 -6.23 -11.03
C LEU A 256 8.16 -6.65 -11.76
N LYS A 257 9.32 -6.53 -11.09
CA LYS A 257 10.59 -7.05 -11.62
C LYS A 257 10.49 -8.54 -11.87
N TYR A 258 10.07 -9.32 -10.86
CA TYR A 258 9.90 -10.77 -10.98
C TYR A 258 9.01 -11.14 -12.17
N ILE A 259 7.80 -10.57 -12.22
CA ILE A 259 6.83 -10.91 -13.28
C ILE A 259 7.37 -10.58 -14.68
N ARG A 260 7.97 -9.40 -14.86
CA ARG A 260 8.53 -8.98 -16.16
C ARG A 260 9.66 -9.89 -16.61
N ILE A 261 10.58 -10.20 -15.72
CA ILE A 261 11.76 -11.01 -16.02
C ILE A 261 11.36 -12.45 -16.32
N THR A 262 10.55 -13.06 -15.46
CA THR A 262 10.11 -14.46 -15.61
C THR A 262 9.23 -14.64 -16.84
N ALA A 263 8.25 -13.75 -17.06
CA ALA A 263 7.38 -13.84 -18.23
C ALA A 263 8.16 -13.66 -19.55
N SER A 264 9.13 -12.74 -19.59
CA SER A 264 9.97 -12.54 -20.77
C SER A 264 10.88 -13.75 -21.05
N SER A 265 11.48 -14.33 -20.00
CA SER A 265 12.33 -15.52 -20.11
C SER A 265 11.54 -16.73 -20.60
N ASN A 266 10.37 -17.01 -20.00
CA ASN A 266 9.52 -18.12 -20.42
C ASN A 266 9.03 -17.96 -21.87
N PHE A 267 8.66 -16.73 -22.27
CA PHE A 267 8.27 -16.44 -23.64
C PHE A 267 9.43 -16.69 -24.61
N GLY A 268 10.65 -16.25 -24.26
CA GLY A 268 11.86 -16.51 -25.06
C GLY A 268 12.14 -18.00 -25.21
N ASN A 269 12.13 -18.77 -24.13
CA ASN A 269 12.37 -20.21 -24.16
C ASN A 269 11.36 -20.96 -25.06
N ILE A 270 10.06 -20.66 -24.92
CA ILE A 270 9.02 -21.27 -25.75
C ILE A 270 9.23 -20.87 -27.21
N PHE A 271 9.54 -19.62 -27.50
CA PHE A 271 9.76 -19.15 -28.86
C PHE A 271 10.98 -19.82 -29.47
N SER A 272 12.07 -20.01 -28.73
CA SER A 272 13.27 -20.74 -29.17
C SER A 272 12.99 -22.20 -29.43
N ILE A 273 12.21 -22.87 -28.58
CA ILE A 273 11.80 -24.28 -28.80
C ILE A 273 10.99 -24.44 -30.10
N VAL A 274 10.01 -23.54 -30.30
CA VAL A 274 9.16 -23.58 -31.51
C VAL A 274 10.00 -23.40 -32.77
N LEU A 275 10.91 -22.43 -32.76
CA LEU A 275 11.84 -22.25 -33.92
C LEU A 275 12.75 -23.44 -34.11
N ALA A 276 13.36 -23.93 -33.03
CA ALA A 276 14.25 -25.11 -33.12
C ALA A 276 13.55 -26.37 -33.67
N SER A 277 12.30 -26.58 -33.23
CA SER A 277 11.50 -27.73 -33.69
C SER A 277 11.20 -27.74 -35.20
N ALA A 278 11.35 -26.60 -35.89
CA ALA A 278 11.20 -26.51 -37.34
C ALA A 278 12.46 -26.96 -38.09
N PHE A 279 13.64 -26.95 -37.46
CA PHE A 279 14.92 -27.19 -38.12
C PHE A 279 15.68 -28.40 -37.58
N LEU A 280 15.51 -28.71 -36.27
CA LEU A 280 16.21 -29.81 -35.62
C LEU A 280 15.43 -31.13 -35.75
N PRO A 281 16.12 -32.29 -35.99
CA PRO A 281 15.50 -33.61 -36.04
C PRO A 281 15.12 -34.19 -34.67
N PHE A 282 15.38 -33.44 -33.58
CA PHE A 282 15.06 -33.80 -32.20
C PHE A 282 14.68 -32.54 -31.42
N LEU A 283 14.00 -32.69 -30.27
CA LEU A 283 13.67 -31.57 -29.39
C LEU A 283 14.95 -30.98 -28.77
N PRO A 284 15.10 -29.66 -28.74
CA PRO A 284 16.31 -29.00 -28.27
C PRO A 284 16.56 -29.18 -26.76
N MET A 285 15.54 -29.57 -25.99
CA MET A 285 15.59 -29.90 -24.58
C MET A 285 14.46 -30.86 -24.23
N THR A 286 14.69 -31.74 -23.25
CA THR A 286 13.63 -32.61 -22.74
C THR A 286 12.67 -31.87 -21.85
N ALA A 287 11.43 -32.36 -21.70
CA ALA A 287 10.45 -31.73 -20.80
C ALA A 287 10.94 -31.68 -19.36
N LEU A 288 11.68 -32.71 -18.89
CA LEU A 288 12.27 -32.71 -17.53
C LEU A 288 13.31 -31.62 -17.35
N GLN A 289 14.19 -31.43 -18.31
CA GLN A 289 15.23 -30.41 -18.29
C GLN A 289 14.63 -29.01 -18.33
N LEU A 290 13.59 -28.78 -19.15
CA LEU A 290 12.87 -27.52 -19.22
C LEU A 290 12.16 -27.20 -17.88
N LEU A 291 11.52 -28.20 -17.27
CA LEU A 291 10.91 -28.04 -15.95
C LEU A 291 11.96 -27.70 -14.90
N LEU A 292 13.09 -28.40 -14.92
CA LEU A 292 14.20 -28.15 -13.99
C LEU A 292 14.77 -26.74 -14.18
N LEU A 293 14.99 -26.32 -15.42
CA LEU A 293 15.47 -24.98 -15.76
C LEU A 293 14.57 -23.91 -15.16
N ASN A 294 13.27 -24.01 -15.39
CA ASN A 294 12.29 -23.05 -14.89
C ASN A 294 12.21 -23.05 -13.36
N LEU A 295 12.17 -24.24 -12.72
CA LEU A 295 12.13 -24.35 -11.26
C LEU A 295 13.36 -23.74 -10.60
N LEU A 296 14.55 -24.01 -11.12
CA LEU A 296 15.80 -23.48 -10.60
C LEU A 296 15.86 -21.96 -10.79
N TYR A 297 15.42 -21.47 -11.94
CA TYR A 297 15.35 -20.04 -12.20
C TYR A 297 14.36 -19.34 -11.25
N ASP A 298 13.19 -19.92 -11.02
CA ASP A 298 12.20 -19.39 -10.07
C ASP A 298 12.76 -19.35 -8.64
N ILE A 299 13.49 -20.38 -8.19
CA ILE A 299 14.16 -20.37 -6.88
C ILE A 299 15.15 -19.19 -6.78
N LEU A 300 15.93 -18.91 -7.82
CA LEU A 300 16.84 -17.78 -7.86
C LEU A 300 16.07 -16.45 -7.84
N CYS A 301 14.98 -16.35 -8.56
CA CYS A 301 14.11 -15.17 -8.59
C CYS A 301 13.39 -14.90 -7.27
N MET A 302 13.17 -15.93 -6.42
CA MET A 302 12.61 -15.74 -5.07
C MET A 302 13.47 -14.83 -4.18
N THR A 303 14.70 -14.51 -4.58
CA THR A 303 15.54 -13.53 -3.87
C THR A 303 15.21 -12.08 -4.20
N LEU A 304 14.44 -11.80 -5.25
CA LEU A 304 14.08 -10.45 -5.69
C LEU A 304 13.32 -9.61 -4.66
N PRO A 305 12.48 -10.13 -3.74
CA PRO A 305 11.91 -9.35 -2.66
C PRO A 305 12.94 -8.63 -1.79
N TRP A 306 14.14 -9.17 -1.64
CA TRP A 306 15.25 -8.54 -0.92
C TRP A 306 16.14 -7.65 -1.81
N ASP A 307 15.76 -7.48 -3.08
CA ASP A 307 16.54 -6.63 -3.98
C ASP A 307 16.31 -5.15 -3.69
N ARG A 308 17.32 -4.35 -4.00
CA ARG A 308 17.25 -2.89 -3.89
C ARG A 308 16.35 -2.33 -4.99
N VAL A 309 15.51 -1.35 -4.61
CA VAL A 309 14.67 -0.61 -5.54
C VAL A 309 15.26 0.77 -5.72
N ASP A 310 15.35 1.22 -6.96
CA ASP A 310 15.85 2.55 -7.30
C ASP A 310 14.84 3.61 -6.83
N ALA A 311 15.31 4.77 -6.34
CA ALA A 311 14.47 5.80 -5.72
C ALA A 311 13.38 6.33 -6.66
N ASP A 312 13.72 6.53 -7.92
CA ASP A 312 12.80 7.00 -8.97
C ASP A 312 11.60 6.06 -9.22
N VAL A 313 11.67 4.82 -8.74
CA VAL A 313 10.59 3.82 -8.92
C VAL A 313 9.56 3.86 -7.80
N TYR A 314 9.96 4.14 -6.55
CA TYR A 314 9.04 4.15 -5.41
C TYR A 314 8.61 5.54 -4.96
N GLU A 315 9.25 6.62 -5.41
CA GLU A 315 8.81 7.99 -5.13
C GLU A 315 7.44 8.29 -5.73
N LYS A 316 7.11 7.65 -6.85
CA LYS A 316 5.81 7.80 -7.54
C LYS A 316 5.02 6.52 -7.52
N PRO A 317 3.68 6.60 -7.49
CA PRO A 317 2.84 5.41 -7.63
C PRO A 317 3.10 4.73 -8.98
N SER A 318 3.14 3.40 -8.97
CA SER A 318 3.32 2.58 -10.16
C SER A 318 2.05 1.76 -10.42
N GLU A 319 1.63 1.70 -11.68
CA GLU A 319 0.45 0.94 -12.07
C GLU A 319 0.84 -0.41 -12.69
N TRP A 320 0.00 -1.42 -12.43
CA TRP A 320 0.02 -2.67 -13.16
C TRP A 320 -0.64 -2.49 -14.52
N SER A 321 0.06 -2.83 -15.59
CA SER A 321 -0.49 -2.81 -16.94
C SER A 321 -0.09 -4.04 -17.73
N GLY A 322 -1.08 -4.88 -18.06
CA GLY A 322 -0.87 -6.05 -18.94
C GLY A 322 -0.36 -5.66 -20.33
N LYS A 323 -0.73 -4.47 -20.84
CA LYS A 323 -0.23 -3.94 -22.12
C LYS A 323 1.27 -3.68 -22.07
N THR A 324 1.74 -3.10 -20.95
CA THR A 324 3.17 -2.84 -20.73
C THR A 324 3.97 -4.14 -20.60
N LEU A 325 3.43 -5.12 -19.86
CA LEU A 325 4.03 -6.45 -19.76
C LEU A 325 4.11 -7.14 -21.13
N GLY A 326 3.01 -7.17 -21.88
CA GLY A 326 2.97 -7.77 -23.20
C GLY A 326 3.94 -7.12 -24.21
N ARG A 327 4.14 -5.79 -24.13
CA ARG A 327 5.16 -5.10 -24.94
C ARG A 327 6.56 -5.51 -24.53
N PHE A 328 6.82 -5.60 -23.23
CA PHE A 328 8.12 -6.02 -22.69
C PHE A 328 8.46 -7.46 -23.12
N MET A 329 7.53 -8.41 -23.00
CA MET A 329 7.72 -9.80 -23.41
C MET A 329 7.99 -9.93 -24.91
N ARG A 330 7.21 -9.24 -25.75
CA ARG A 330 7.36 -9.28 -27.21
C ARG A 330 8.68 -8.67 -27.71
N PHE A 331 9.28 -7.79 -26.91
CA PHE A 331 10.54 -7.16 -27.25
C PHE A 331 11.74 -7.97 -26.73
N PHE A 332 11.77 -8.27 -25.43
CA PHE A 332 12.93 -8.95 -24.81
C PHE A 332 12.94 -10.46 -25.01
N GLY A 333 11.78 -11.11 -25.20
CA GLY A 333 11.70 -12.55 -25.44
C GLY A 333 12.40 -12.96 -26.75
N PRO A 334 12.00 -12.47 -27.93
CA PRO A 334 12.68 -12.79 -29.19
C PRO A 334 14.14 -12.35 -29.23
N LEU A 335 14.53 -11.34 -28.43
CA LEU A 335 15.91 -10.89 -28.33
C LEU A 335 16.80 -11.98 -27.71
N SER A 336 16.31 -12.73 -26.70
CA SER A 336 17.05 -13.88 -26.16
C SER A 336 17.15 -15.01 -27.17
N SER A 337 16.07 -15.29 -27.89
CA SER A 337 16.01 -16.37 -28.85
C SER A 337 17.01 -16.23 -29.99
N LEU A 338 17.47 -15.01 -30.30
CA LEU A 338 18.55 -14.81 -31.27
C LEU A 338 19.84 -15.51 -30.81
N PHE A 339 20.15 -15.45 -29.53
CA PHE A 339 21.33 -16.07 -28.94
C PHE A 339 21.13 -17.57 -28.75
N ASP A 340 19.91 -18.02 -28.42
CA ASP A 340 19.56 -19.43 -28.42
C ASP A 340 19.80 -20.06 -29.83
N LEU A 341 19.34 -19.39 -30.88
CA LEU A 341 19.55 -19.87 -32.27
C LEU A 341 21.04 -19.91 -32.64
N ALA A 342 21.82 -18.91 -32.24
CA ALA A 342 23.26 -18.92 -32.45
C ALA A 342 23.91 -20.08 -31.68
N THR A 343 23.47 -20.35 -30.45
CA THR A 343 23.91 -21.49 -29.66
C THR A 343 23.50 -22.83 -30.32
N PHE A 344 22.29 -22.95 -30.84
CA PHE A 344 21.84 -24.14 -31.59
C PHE A 344 22.72 -24.39 -32.80
N ALA A 345 23.00 -23.35 -33.59
CA ALA A 345 23.90 -23.50 -34.76
C ALA A 345 25.31 -23.91 -34.33
N PHE A 346 25.84 -23.30 -33.27
CA PHE A 346 27.15 -23.66 -32.75
C PHE A 346 27.20 -25.12 -32.25
N LEU A 347 26.21 -25.55 -31.48
CA LEU A 347 26.12 -26.91 -30.96
C LEU A 347 25.96 -27.92 -32.08
N TYR A 348 25.06 -27.66 -33.05
CA TYR A 348 24.71 -28.59 -34.09
C TYR A 348 25.82 -28.76 -35.16
N PHE A 349 26.46 -27.66 -35.59
CA PHE A 349 27.43 -27.66 -36.65
C PHE A 349 28.89 -27.69 -36.21
N ILE A 350 29.20 -27.30 -34.97
CA ILE A 350 30.59 -27.19 -34.53
C ILE A 350 30.88 -28.11 -33.34
N LEU A 351 30.20 -27.96 -32.21
CA LEU A 351 30.59 -28.65 -30.98
C LEU A 351 30.32 -30.16 -31.05
N CYS A 352 29.10 -30.56 -31.36
CA CYS A 352 28.74 -31.98 -31.36
C CYS A 352 29.47 -32.76 -32.44
N PRO A 353 29.61 -32.28 -33.70
CA PRO A 353 30.46 -32.94 -34.69
C PRO A 353 31.92 -33.04 -34.31
N ALA A 354 32.50 -32.00 -33.69
CA ALA A 354 33.89 -32.03 -33.23
C ALA A 354 34.13 -33.06 -32.11
N LEU A 355 33.13 -33.42 -31.33
CA LEU A 355 33.23 -34.41 -30.26
C LEU A 355 32.92 -35.84 -30.73
N LEU A 356 32.04 -35.99 -31.71
CA LEU A 356 31.53 -37.31 -32.16
C LEU A 356 32.11 -37.76 -33.52
N GLY A 357 32.80 -36.86 -34.21
CA GLY A 357 33.53 -37.17 -35.46
C GLY A 357 32.75 -36.91 -36.74
N ASP A 358 31.41 -36.87 -36.70
CA ASP A 358 30.55 -36.74 -37.89
C ASP A 358 29.30 -35.87 -37.63
N ASN A 359 28.62 -35.50 -38.69
CA ASN A 359 27.32 -34.77 -38.59
C ASN A 359 26.21 -35.72 -38.13
N PHE A 360 25.15 -35.15 -37.52
CA PHE A 360 24.04 -35.90 -36.93
C PHE A 360 23.46 -37.00 -37.87
N THR A 361 23.31 -36.71 -39.15
CA THR A 361 22.71 -37.61 -40.15
C THR A 361 23.61 -38.80 -40.52
N GLU A 362 24.91 -38.71 -40.25
CA GLU A 362 25.91 -39.71 -40.58
C GLU A 362 26.23 -40.62 -39.39
N LEU A 363 25.75 -40.24 -38.20
CA LEU A 363 25.99 -40.99 -36.97
C LEU A 363 25.06 -42.21 -36.81
N SER A 364 25.53 -43.23 -36.11
CA SER A 364 24.71 -44.35 -35.66
C SER A 364 23.66 -43.89 -34.63
N SER A 365 22.55 -44.65 -34.49
CA SER A 365 21.47 -44.28 -33.55
C SER A 365 21.94 -44.07 -32.11
N ALA A 366 22.94 -44.80 -31.63
CA ALA A 366 23.52 -44.63 -30.31
C ALA A 366 24.30 -43.30 -30.22
N MET A 367 25.04 -42.94 -31.25
CA MET A 367 25.78 -41.66 -31.30
C MET A 367 24.85 -40.47 -31.52
N GLN A 368 23.73 -40.64 -32.26
CA GLN A 368 22.69 -39.62 -32.37
C GLN A 368 22.06 -39.29 -31.01
N SER A 369 21.85 -40.31 -30.18
CA SER A 369 21.39 -40.10 -28.80
C SER A 369 22.40 -39.33 -27.97
N GLN A 370 23.70 -39.62 -28.09
CA GLN A 370 24.77 -38.87 -27.44
C GLN A 370 24.85 -37.42 -27.96
N PHE A 371 24.67 -37.22 -29.26
CA PHE A 371 24.61 -35.92 -29.89
C PHE A 371 23.49 -35.06 -29.25
N ALA A 372 22.28 -35.62 -29.13
CA ALA A 372 21.16 -34.94 -28.50
C ALA A 372 21.44 -34.58 -27.03
N ILE A 373 22.06 -35.49 -26.24
CA ILE A 373 22.43 -35.22 -24.83
C ILE A 373 23.43 -34.07 -24.72
N LEU A 374 24.48 -34.07 -25.57
CA LEU A 374 25.46 -32.98 -25.61
C LEU A 374 24.80 -31.64 -25.99
N PHE A 375 23.94 -31.68 -27.00
CA PHE A 375 23.18 -30.51 -27.45
C PHE A 375 22.29 -29.96 -26.33
N HIS A 376 21.50 -30.84 -25.68
CA HIS A 376 20.65 -30.48 -24.55
C HIS A 376 21.46 -29.82 -23.42
N THR A 377 22.63 -30.39 -23.09
CA THR A 377 23.50 -29.86 -22.05
C THR A 377 24.02 -28.48 -22.41
N GLY A 378 24.45 -28.28 -23.64
CA GLY A 378 24.94 -26.98 -24.11
C GLY A 378 23.87 -25.92 -24.01
N TRP A 379 22.68 -26.15 -24.49
CA TRP A 379 21.61 -25.15 -24.38
C TRP A 379 21.11 -24.99 -22.97
N PHE A 380 21.02 -26.02 -22.14
CA PHE A 380 20.67 -25.92 -20.73
C PHE A 380 21.61 -24.99 -19.97
N LEU A 381 22.92 -25.12 -20.15
CA LEU A 381 23.90 -24.25 -19.53
C LEU A 381 23.79 -22.81 -20.05
N GLU A 382 23.69 -22.64 -21.38
CA GLU A 382 23.56 -21.31 -21.97
C GLU A 382 22.31 -20.58 -21.48
N SER A 383 21.14 -21.23 -21.54
CA SER A 383 19.90 -20.67 -21.04
C SER A 383 19.98 -20.27 -19.57
N MET A 384 20.58 -21.12 -18.71
CA MET A 384 20.71 -20.80 -17.29
C MET A 384 21.63 -19.59 -17.06
N TRP A 385 22.76 -19.54 -17.71
CA TRP A 385 23.72 -18.44 -17.57
C TRP A 385 23.13 -17.11 -18.10
N THR A 386 22.52 -17.15 -19.28
CA THR A 386 21.92 -15.96 -19.89
C THR A 386 20.76 -15.43 -19.06
N GLN A 387 19.84 -16.31 -18.61
CA GLN A 387 18.68 -15.92 -17.78
C GLN A 387 19.11 -15.33 -16.44
N VAL A 388 20.06 -15.93 -15.75
CA VAL A 388 20.51 -15.42 -14.44
C VAL A 388 21.28 -14.10 -14.57
N LEU A 389 22.13 -13.95 -15.58
CA LEU A 389 22.85 -12.70 -15.76
C LEU A 389 22.00 -11.58 -16.30
N ILE A 390 21.00 -11.87 -17.15
CA ILE A 390 20.06 -10.88 -17.64
C ILE A 390 19.12 -10.37 -16.52
N LEU A 391 18.83 -11.19 -15.50
CA LEU A 391 18.11 -10.76 -14.31
C LEU A 391 18.79 -9.51 -13.70
N HIS A 392 20.11 -9.50 -13.58
CA HIS A 392 20.86 -8.36 -13.05
C HIS A 392 20.76 -7.11 -13.93
N LEU A 393 20.52 -7.26 -15.24
CA LEU A 393 20.29 -6.15 -16.15
C LEU A 393 18.85 -5.65 -16.10
N LEU A 394 17.87 -6.57 -16.19
CA LEU A 394 16.45 -6.21 -16.32
C LEU A 394 15.79 -5.79 -15.02
N ARG A 395 16.42 -6.05 -13.86
CA ARG A 395 15.89 -5.65 -12.53
C ARG A 395 15.83 -4.13 -12.32
N THR A 396 16.57 -3.36 -13.08
CA THR A 396 16.65 -1.89 -12.98
C THR A 396 16.42 -1.22 -14.33
N LYS A 397 15.89 0.00 -14.32
CA LYS A 397 15.81 0.86 -15.51
C LYS A 397 17.16 1.52 -15.84
N GLN A 398 18.08 1.56 -14.89
CA GLN A 398 19.40 2.16 -15.09
C GLN A 398 20.21 1.40 -16.14
N LEU A 399 20.97 2.13 -16.98
CA LEU A 399 21.74 1.55 -18.07
C LEU A 399 22.96 0.74 -17.62
N SER A 400 23.46 1.00 -16.41
CA SER A 400 24.67 0.37 -15.89
C SER A 400 24.38 -0.42 -14.62
N ILE A 401 24.85 -1.66 -14.55
CA ILE A 401 24.86 -2.49 -13.32
C ILE A 401 25.62 -1.77 -12.18
N LEU A 402 26.58 -0.94 -12.52
CA LEU A 402 27.38 -0.20 -11.54
C LEU A 402 26.59 0.91 -10.84
N ARG A 403 25.60 1.52 -11.51
CA ARG A 403 24.75 2.56 -10.93
C ARG A 403 23.66 2.01 -10.01
N SER A 404 23.11 0.84 -10.35
CA SER A 404 22.12 0.16 -9.51
C SER A 404 22.61 -1.25 -9.20
N ARG A 405 23.24 -1.42 -8.03
CA ARG A 405 23.77 -2.72 -7.58
C ARG A 405 22.65 -3.55 -6.95
N ALA A 406 22.58 -4.82 -7.32
CA ALA A 406 21.72 -5.78 -6.65
C ALA A 406 22.07 -5.92 -5.18
N SER A 407 21.12 -6.39 -4.36
CA SER A 407 21.41 -6.70 -2.96
C SER A 407 22.43 -7.83 -2.85
N GLY A 408 23.14 -7.89 -1.69
CA GLY A 408 24.10 -8.96 -1.45
C GLY A 408 23.49 -10.35 -1.50
N VAL A 409 22.22 -10.49 -1.09
CA VAL A 409 21.48 -11.75 -1.15
C VAL A 409 21.27 -12.22 -2.60
N VAL A 410 20.83 -11.30 -3.48
CA VAL A 410 20.64 -11.61 -4.90
C VAL A 410 21.95 -12.02 -5.55
N TRP A 411 23.04 -11.28 -5.30
CA TRP A 411 24.37 -11.63 -5.83
C TRP A 411 24.87 -12.99 -5.34
N LEU A 412 24.76 -13.26 -4.04
CA LEU A 412 25.23 -14.52 -3.46
C LEU A 412 24.48 -15.71 -4.04
N VAL A 413 23.15 -15.66 -4.03
CA VAL A 413 22.29 -16.78 -4.43
C VAL A 413 22.39 -17.04 -5.93
N THR A 414 22.38 -16.00 -6.76
CA THR A 414 22.53 -16.16 -8.21
C THR A 414 23.91 -16.69 -8.60
N SER A 415 24.98 -16.18 -8.00
CA SER A 415 26.34 -16.68 -8.26
C SER A 415 26.52 -18.12 -7.77
N ALA A 416 26.06 -18.44 -6.56
CA ALA A 416 26.10 -19.80 -6.03
C ALA A 416 25.27 -20.77 -6.90
N GLY A 417 24.08 -20.33 -7.32
CA GLY A 417 23.23 -21.10 -8.23
C GLY A 417 23.91 -21.44 -9.54
N LEU A 418 24.50 -20.45 -10.21
CA LEU A 418 25.25 -20.67 -11.45
C LEU A 418 26.42 -21.66 -11.26
N LEU A 419 27.19 -21.51 -10.18
CA LEU A 419 28.30 -22.41 -9.89
C LEU A 419 27.82 -23.84 -9.63
N ILE A 420 26.81 -24.01 -8.80
CA ILE A 420 26.23 -25.33 -8.47
C ILE A 420 25.71 -26.02 -9.72
N LEU A 421 24.92 -25.31 -10.55
CA LEU A 421 24.30 -25.86 -11.74
C LEU A 421 25.32 -26.21 -12.83
N THR A 422 26.37 -25.39 -12.94
CA THR A 422 27.49 -25.73 -13.84
C THR A 422 28.24 -26.95 -13.33
N ALA A 423 28.46 -27.04 -12.02
CA ALA A 423 29.16 -28.19 -11.43
C ALA A 423 28.35 -29.49 -11.53
N ILE A 424 27.02 -29.47 -11.45
CA ILE A 424 26.14 -30.65 -11.56
C ILE A 424 26.40 -31.42 -12.86
N VAL A 425 26.64 -30.71 -13.96
CA VAL A 425 26.92 -31.34 -15.28
C VAL A 425 28.16 -32.26 -15.25
N TYR A 426 29.09 -32.03 -14.31
CA TYR A 426 30.30 -32.81 -14.12
C TYR A 426 30.21 -33.85 -13.00
N THR A 427 29.03 -34.03 -12.39
CA THR A 427 28.76 -35.02 -11.36
C THR A 427 28.00 -36.24 -11.91
N PRO A 428 27.97 -37.38 -11.20
CA PRO A 428 27.14 -38.52 -11.57
C PRO A 428 25.65 -38.20 -11.69
N ALA A 429 25.15 -37.14 -10.99
CA ALA A 429 23.77 -36.70 -11.11
C ALA A 429 23.39 -36.19 -12.50
N ALA A 430 24.35 -35.77 -13.31
CA ALA A 430 24.12 -35.37 -14.71
C ALA A 430 23.41 -36.46 -15.53
N HIS A 431 23.78 -37.74 -15.35
CA HIS A 431 23.19 -38.86 -16.08
C HIS A 431 21.69 -39.00 -15.75
N LEU A 432 21.25 -38.75 -14.52
CA LEU A 432 19.84 -38.81 -14.12
C LEU A 432 19.03 -37.70 -14.80
N LEU A 433 19.66 -36.59 -15.15
CA LEU A 433 19.07 -35.44 -15.81
C LEU A 433 19.21 -35.46 -17.31
N GLY A 434 19.83 -36.52 -17.89
CA GLY A 434 20.11 -36.60 -19.29
C GLY A 434 21.10 -35.55 -19.80
N LEU A 435 22.07 -35.17 -18.95
CA LEU A 435 23.14 -34.22 -19.23
C LEU A 435 24.50 -34.93 -19.31
N ALA A 436 25.44 -34.37 -20.08
CA ALA A 436 26.79 -34.88 -20.25
C ALA A 436 27.82 -33.74 -20.08
N PRO A 437 29.04 -34.05 -19.61
CA PRO A 437 30.08 -33.04 -19.45
C PRO A 437 30.50 -32.47 -20.80
N LEU A 438 30.66 -31.14 -20.85
CA LEU A 438 31.10 -30.40 -22.02
C LEU A 438 32.59 -30.04 -21.90
N PRO A 439 33.28 -29.87 -23.01
CA PRO A 439 34.69 -29.48 -23.02
C PRO A 439 34.86 -28.03 -22.55
N LEU A 440 36.01 -27.72 -21.93
CA LEU A 440 36.29 -26.40 -21.38
C LEU A 440 36.22 -25.25 -22.42
N TRP A 441 36.54 -25.52 -23.69
CA TRP A 441 36.47 -24.52 -24.74
C TRP A 441 35.02 -24.06 -25.05
N TYR A 442 34.00 -24.87 -24.71
CA TYR A 442 32.60 -24.46 -24.76
C TYR A 442 32.33 -23.22 -23.92
N PHE A 443 32.95 -23.09 -22.72
CA PHE A 443 32.77 -21.94 -21.86
C PHE A 443 33.36 -20.66 -22.45
N GLY A 444 34.34 -20.76 -23.36
CA GLY A 444 34.81 -19.64 -24.17
C GLY A 444 33.71 -19.09 -25.09
N PHE A 445 33.01 -19.97 -25.80
CA PHE A 445 31.84 -19.61 -26.62
C PHE A 445 30.74 -19.03 -25.74
N LEU A 446 30.39 -19.69 -24.63
CA LEU A 446 29.38 -19.23 -23.67
C LEU A 446 29.67 -17.82 -23.18
N ALA A 447 30.91 -17.51 -22.78
CA ALA A 447 31.31 -16.19 -22.33
C ALA A 447 31.12 -15.11 -23.40
N VAL A 448 31.49 -15.41 -24.67
CA VAL A 448 31.29 -14.46 -25.78
C VAL A 448 29.79 -14.22 -26.04
N THR A 449 28.98 -15.29 -26.06
CA THR A 449 27.51 -15.20 -26.21
C THR A 449 26.87 -14.37 -25.13
N ILE A 450 27.22 -14.60 -23.86
CA ILE A 450 26.72 -13.81 -22.72
C ILE A 450 27.10 -12.35 -22.85
N LEU A 451 28.36 -12.03 -23.14
CA LEU A 451 28.82 -10.64 -23.28
C LEU A 451 28.06 -9.93 -24.43
N ALA A 452 27.91 -10.59 -25.57
CA ALA A 452 27.18 -10.04 -26.71
C ALA A 452 25.70 -9.80 -26.35
N TYR A 453 25.05 -10.75 -25.65
CA TYR A 453 23.68 -10.61 -25.18
C TYR A 453 23.54 -9.45 -24.18
N MET A 454 24.40 -9.36 -23.19
CA MET A 454 24.38 -8.26 -22.21
C MET A 454 24.56 -6.88 -22.87
N LEU A 455 25.45 -6.78 -23.86
CA LEU A 455 25.64 -5.54 -24.63
C LEU A 455 24.38 -5.18 -25.44
N LEU A 456 23.79 -6.16 -26.11
CA LEU A 456 22.57 -5.94 -26.91
C LEU A 456 21.39 -5.51 -26.04
N VAL A 457 21.17 -6.19 -24.91
CA VAL A 457 20.10 -5.81 -23.96
C VAL A 457 20.35 -4.43 -23.37
N THR A 458 21.60 -4.09 -23.05
CA THR A 458 21.95 -2.75 -22.55
C THR A 458 21.68 -1.68 -23.61
N ALA A 459 21.96 -1.95 -24.88
CA ALA A 459 21.60 -1.05 -25.98
C ALA A 459 20.07 -0.95 -26.16
N ALA A 460 19.38 -2.09 -26.09
CA ALA A 460 17.92 -2.18 -26.20
C ALA A 460 17.17 -1.43 -25.11
N LYS A 461 17.72 -1.30 -23.90
CA LYS A 461 17.15 -0.49 -22.80
C LYS A 461 17.12 1.02 -23.07
N ARG A 462 17.85 1.50 -24.09
CA ARG A 462 17.86 2.93 -24.49
C ARG A 462 16.64 3.31 -25.34
N TRP A 463 15.95 2.33 -25.87
CA TRP A 463 14.74 2.46 -26.70
C TRP A 463 13.49 2.12 -25.89
#